data_ff8055541fa0dcb9d57dbc7c3be40468
#
_entry.id   ff8055541fa0dcb9d57dbc7c3be40468
#
_cell.length_a   1.000
_cell.length_b   1.000
_cell.length_c   1.000
_cell.angle_alpha   90.00
_cell.angle_beta   90.00
_cell.angle_gamma   90.00
#
_symmetry.space_group_name_H-M   'P 1'
#
loop_
_entity.id
_entity.type
_entity.pdbx_description
1 polymer ?
#
loop_
_entity_poly.entity_id
_entity_poly.type
_entity_poly.pdbx_seq_one_letter_code
_entity_poly.pdbx_strand_id
1 'polypeptide(L)'
;YDCVSTLKLRDWMLGLARERGIAPAVIPPELRVAFEESQTALGLRERARVLETSAEESGQELAVQHTERAEAAALRLAAAALDYYPRERKTYWAEHFMRLEQPVESWSESGNVLLVDRAESAVVRPWFREGRQQKERRHIALRGTMAPGFTLRAGDEVFVLYEPPLPFMGQSPRPHVRGVQDAVVLEVLGDGTNIAGLRIEETAFGGDWSVLPIAVAPGR
;
A
#
# COMPACT_ATOMS: atom_id res chain seq x y z
N TYR A 1 -20.43 -2.19 14.93
CA TYR A 1 -20.71 -0.75 15.19
C TYR A 1 -20.20 0.14 14.04
N ASP A 2 -19.05 -0.14 13.49
CA ASP A 2 -18.38 0.74 12.49
C ASP A 2 -19.14 0.85 11.16
N CYS A 3 -19.73 -0.24 10.66
CA CYS A 3 -20.47 -0.21 9.39
C CYS A 3 -21.71 0.69 9.42
N VAL A 4 -22.44 0.74 10.55
CA VAL A 4 -23.63 1.58 10.70
C VAL A 4 -23.22 3.07 10.78
N SER A 5 -22.15 3.36 11.48
CA SER A 5 -21.61 4.73 11.58
C SER A 5 -21.14 5.24 10.23
N THR A 6 -20.41 4.41 9.48
CA THR A 6 -19.96 4.72 8.12
C THR A 6 -21.13 4.93 7.15
N LEU A 7 -22.18 4.09 7.25
CA LEU A 7 -23.40 4.23 6.45
C LEU A 7 -24.08 5.57 6.73
N LYS A 8 -24.27 5.92 8.01
CA LYS A 8 -24.89 7.19 8.43
C LYS A 8 -24.07 8.40 7.97
N LEU A 9 -22.75 8.34 8.08
CA LEU A 9 -21.85 9.38 7.61
C LEU A 9 -21.99 9.58 6.10
N ARG A 10 -21.96 8.48 5.34
CA ARG A 10 -22.17 8.53 3.88
C ARG A 10 -23.51 9.17 3.53
N ASP A 11 -24.59 8.74 4.17
CA ASP A 11 -25.94 9.25 3.87
C ASP A 11 -26.07 10.73 4.23
N TRP A 12 -25.46 11.17 5.32
CA TRP A 12 -25.35 12.58 5.69
C TRP A 12 -24.55 13.38 4.66
N MET A 13 -23.39 12.89 4.22
CA MET A 13 -22.57 13.56 3.18
C MET A 13 -23.32 13.68 1.86
N LEU A 14 -24.05 12.63 1.45
CA LEU A 14 -24.87 12.66 0.24
C LEU A 14 -26.04 13.64 0.36
N GLY A 15 -26.64 13.77 1.54
CA GLY A 15 -27.64 14.80 1.85
C GLY A 15 -27.09 16.20 1.66
N LEU A 16 -25.95 16.48 2.29
CA LEU A 16 -25.28 17.76 2.21
C LEU A 16 -24.86 18.11 0.76
N ALA A 17 -24.39 17.14 -0.01
CA ALA A 17 -24.06 17.33 -1.41
C ALA A 17 -25.28 17.73 -2.24
N ARG A 18 -26.42 17.09 -2.03
CA ARG A 18 -27.69 17.42 -2.69
C ARG A 18 -28.16 18.82 -2.34
N GLU A 19 -28.13 19.20 -1.06
CA GLU A 19 -28.49 20.56 -0.59
C GLU A 19 -27.63 21.64 -1.21
N ARG A 20 -26.36 21.33 -1.48
CA ARG A 20 -25.42 22.27 -2.10
C ARG A 20 -25.36 22.18 -3.64
N GLY A 21 -26.22 21.38 -4.26
CA GLY A 21 -26.22 21.20 -5.72
C GLY A 21 -24.96 20.53 -6.29
N ILE A 22 -24.21 19.82 -5.46
CA ILE A 22 -23.01 19.09 -5.89
C ILE A 22 -23.48 17.79 -6.53
N ALA A 23 -23.33 17.67 -7.85
CA ALA A 23 -23.57 16.42 -8.55
C ALA A 23 -22.43 15.42 -8.29
N PRO A 24 -22.73 14.11 -8.18
CA PRO A 24 -21.71 13.10 -8.12
C PRO A 24 -20.81 13.19 -9.36
N ALA A 25 -19.50 13.16 -9.17
CA ALA A 25 -18.57 13.06 -10.29
C ALA A 25 -18.82 11.71 -11.00
N VAL A 26 -19.29 11.77 -12.24
CA VAL A 26 -19.38 10.59 -13.09
C VAL A 26 -17.99 10.33 -13.62
N ILE A 27 -17.32 9.31 -13.07
CA ILE A 27 -16.04 8.85 -13.62
C ILE A 27 -16.35 8.25 -15.00
N PRO A 28 -15.81 8.83 -16.08
CA PRO A 28 -16.00 8.28 -17.43
C PRO A 28 -15.62 6.80 -17.47
N PRO A 29 -16.34 5.96 -18.22
CA PRO A 29 -16.06 4.52 -18.29
C PRO A 29 -14.61 4.20 -18.66
N GLU A 30 -13.99 5.00 -19.52
CA GLU A 30 -12.60 4.89 -19.96
C GLU A 30 -11.57 5.17 -18.85
N LEU A 31 -11.95 5.87 -17.79
CA LEU A 31 -11.12 6.10 -16.61
C LEU A 31 -11.37 5.08 -15.49
N ARG A 32 -12.37 4.22 -15.67
CA ARG A 32 -12.59 3.09 -14.77
C ARG A 32 -11.59 2.00 -15.13
N VAL A 33 -10.47 1.95 -14.42
CA VAL A 33 -9.58 0.79 -14.51
C VAL A 33 -10.37 -0.42 -14.04
N ALA A 34 -10.83 -1.24 -14.99
CA ALA A 34 -11.49 -2.50 -14.69
C ALA A 34 -10.51 -3.37 -13.88
N PHE A 35 -10.97 -3.88 -12.76
CA PHE A 35 -10.22 -4.89 -12.04
C PHE A 35 -10.35 -6.19 -12.84
N GLU A 36 -9.24 -6.70 -13.38
CA GLU A 36 -9.21 -8.02 -14.00
C GLU A 36 -9.17 -9.09 -12.91
N GLU A 37 -10.25 -9.84 -12.80
CA GLU A 37 -10.30 -10.98 -11.90
C GLU A 37 -9.34 -12.07 -12.38
N SER A 38 -8.71 -12.78 -11.42
CA SER A 38 -7.85 -13.89 -11.77
C SER A 38 -8.65 -15.02 -12.41
N GLN A 39 -8.04 -15.76 -13.37
CA GLN A 39 -8.70 -16.90 -14.01
C GLN A 39 -9.15 -17.95 -13.01
N THR A 40 -8.41 -18.12 -11.91
CA THR A 40 -8.76 -19.01 -10.82
C THR A 40 -10.04 -18.52 -10.09
N ALA A 41 -10.16 -17.23 -9.79
CA ALA A 41 -11.35 -16.68 -9.15
C ALA A 41 -12.58 -16.79 -10.05
N LEU A 42 -12.43 -16.53 -11.36
CA LEU A 42 -13.49 -16.73 -12.35
C LEU A 42 -13.95 -18.19 -12.40
N GLY A 43 -13.02 -19.15 -12.42
CA GLY A 43 -13.33 -20.59 -12.38
C GLY A 43 -14.10 -21.01 -11.13
N LEU A 44 -13.71 -20.49 -9.96
CA LEU A 44 -14.42 -20.77 -8.69
C LEU A 44 -15.84 -20.18 -8.70
N ARG A 45 -16.04 -18.98 -9.23
CA ARG A 45 -17.35 -18.36 -9.33
C ARG A 45 -18.27 -19.10 -10.30
N GLU A 46 -17.74 -19.55 -11.43
CA GLU A 46 -18.52 -20.35 -12.37
C GLU A 46 -18.95 -21.68 -11.75
N ARG A 47 -18.06 -22.36 -11.04
CA ARG A 47 -18.40 -23.58 -10.32
C ARG A 47 -19.47 -23.33 -9.22
N ALA A 48 -19.36 -22.22 -8.49
CA ALA A 48 -20.39 -21.84 -7.52
C ALA A 48 -21.76 -21.60 -8.18
N ARG A 49 -21.77 -20.95 -9.35
CA ARG A 49 -22.99 -20.72 -10.14
C ARG A 49 -23.64 -22.03 -10.56
N VAL A 50 -22.86 -22.98 -11.05
CA VAL A 50 -23.35 -24.31 -11.45
C VAL A 50 -24.01 -25.04 -10.28
N LEU A 51 -23.39 -25.03 -9.09
CA LEU A 51 -23.93 -25.64 -7.88
C LEU A 51 -25.25 -24.98 -7.43
N GLU A 52 -25.33 -23.66 -7.51
CA GLU A 52 -26.58 -22.93 -7.18
C GLU A 52 -27.71 -23.28 -8.13
N THR A 53 -27.43 -23.32 -9.45
CA THR A 53 -28.42 -23.74 -10.45
C THR A 53 -28.86 -25.19 -10.23
N SER A 54 -27.90 -26.09 -9.95
CA SER A 54 -28.22 -27.49 -9.59
C SER A 54 -29.15 -27.59 -8.37
N ALA A 55 -28.84 -26.84 -7.32
CA ALA A 55 -29.66 -26.81 -6.12
C ALA A 55 -31.09 -26.25 -6.32
N GLU A 56 -31.26 -25.35 -7.32
CA GLU A 56 -32.57 -24.77 -7.65
C GLU A 56 -33.41 -25.68 -8.57
N GLU A 57 -32.78 -26.32 -9.55
CA GLU A 57 -33.46 -27.13 -10.56
C GLU A 57 -33.69 -28.57 -10.13
N SER A 58 -32.91 -29.07 -9.15
CA SER A 58 -33.05 -30.46 -8.71
C SER A 58 -34.20 -30.61 -7.72
N GLY A 59 -35.16 -31.49 -8.02
CA GLY A 59 -36.14 -31.99 -7.05
C GLY A 59 -35.52 -32.89 -5.95
N GLN A 60 -34.24 -32.65 -5.62
CA GLN A 60 -33.45 -33.42 -4.65
C GLN A 60 -33.87 -33.13 -3.20
N GLU A 61 -33.50 -34.01 -2.30
CA GLU A 61 -33.73 -33.86 -0.87
C GLU A 61 -33.17 -32.54 -0.33
N LEU A 62 -33.88 -31.86 0.53
CA LEU A 62 -33.50 -30.55 1.10
C LEU A 62 -32.05 -30.53 1.66
N ALA A 63 -31.57 -31.66 2.22
CA ALA A 63 -30.24 -31.80 2.76
C ALA A 63 -29.16 -31.64 1.67
N VAL A 64 -29.39 -32.16 0.46
CA VAL A 64 -28.47 -32.07 -0.66
C VAL A 64 -28.43 -30.63 -1.18
N GLN A 65 -29.60 -29.98 -1.32
CA GLN A 65 -29.67 -28.57 -1.71
C GLN A 65 -28.93 -27.64 -0.74
N HIS A 66 -29.04 -27.91 0.57
CA HIS A 66 -28.30 -27.16 1.59
C HIS A 66 -26.79 -27.35 1.46
N THR A 67 -26.33 -28.56 1.17
CA THR A 67 -24.92 -28.85 0.99
C THR A 67 -24.37 -28.14 -0.25
N GLU A 68 -25.05 -28.21 -1.39
CA GLU A 68 -24.65 -27.52 -2.63
C GLU A 68 -24.59 -26.00 -2.46
N ARG A 69 -25.56 -25.39 -1.79
CA ARG A 69 -25.56 -23.96 -1.47
C ARG A 69 -24.41 -23.56 -0.55
N ALA A 70 -24.09 -24.38 0.45
CA ALA A 70 -22.97 -24.14 1.34
C ALA A 70 -21.62 -24.24 0.60
N GLU A 71 -21.47 -25.21 -0.30
CA GLU A 71 -20.28 -25.34 -1.15
C GLU A 71 -20.16 -24.13 -2.12
N ALA A 72 -21.24 -23.72 -2.75
CA ALA A 72 -21.26 -22.54 -3.62
C ALA A 72 -20.87 -21.27 -2.86
N ALA A 73 -21.36 -21.08 -1.65
CA ALA A 73 -21.00 -19.95 -0.79
C ALA A 73 -19.49 -19.97 -0.43
N ALA A 74 -18.96 -21.15 -0.10
CA ALA A 74 -17.54 -21.32 0.20
C ALA A 74 -16.65 -21.00 -1.03
N LEU A 75 -17.05 -21.45 -2.21
CA LEU A 75 -16.32 -21.14 -3.45
C LEU A 75 -16.35 -19.65 -3.80
N ARG A 76 -17.48 -18.96 -3.57
CA ARG A 76 -17.56 -17.50 -3.74
C ARG A 76 -16.64 -16.76 -2.77
N LEU A 77 -16.60 -17.20 -1.51
CA LEU A 77 -15.74 -16.63 -0.50
C LEU A 77 -14.25 -16.85 -0.88
N ALA A 78 -13.90 -18.04 -1.32
CA ALA A 78 -12.54 -18.35 -1.80
C ALA A 78 -12.15 -17.49 -3.00
N ALA A 79 -13.05 -17.30 -3.99
CA ALA A 79 -12.82 -16.41 -5.13
C ALA A 79 -12.60 -14.95 -4.67
N ALA A 80 -13.41 -14.47 -3.73
CA ALA A 80 -13.24 -13.12 -3.18
C ALA A 80 -11.92 -12.95 -2.42
N ALA A 81 -11.49 -13.98 -1.68
CA ALA A 81 -10.22 -13.96 -0.95
C ALA A 81 -9.00 -13.97 -1.88
N LEU A 82 -9.03 -14.70 -2.99
CA LEU A 82 -7.96 -14.72 -4.00
C LEU A 82 -7.70 -13.33 -4.60
N ASP A 83 -8.75 -12.57 -4.83
CA ASP A 83 -8.67 -11.23 -5.44
C ASP A 83 -8.59 -10.10 -4.40
N TYR A 84 -8.53 -10.43 -3.10
CA TYR A 84 -8.45 -9.43 -2.03
C TYR A 84 -7.17 -8.60 -2.12
N TYR A 85 -6.00 -9.23 -2.16
CA TYR A 85 -4.72 -8.54 -2.19
C TYR A 85 -4.51 -7.63 -3.42
N PRO A 86 -4.84 -8.03 -4.66
CA PRO A 86 -4.77 -7.12 -5.80
C PRO A 86 -5.67 -5.89 -5.69
N ARG A 87 -6.81 -6.00 -4.98
CA ARG A 87 -7.71 -4.86 -4.72
C ARG A 87 -7.12 -3.89 -3.69
N GLU A 88 -6.58 -4.42 -2.60
CA GLU A 88 -5.93 -3.62 -1.54
C GLU A 88 -4.68 -2.87 -2.07
N ARG A 89 -3.95 -3.45 -3.00
CA ARG A 89 -2.81 -2.78 -3.66
C ARG A 89 -3.16 -1.45 -4.29
N LYS A 90 -4.39 -1.25 -4.77
CA LYS A 90 -4.81 0.04 -5.36
C LYS A 90 -4.83 1.14 -4.30
N THR A 91 -5.31 0.86 -3.10
CA THR A 91 -5.29 1.79 -1.97
C THR A 91 -3.87 2.13 -1.57
N TYR A 92 -3.01 1.11 -1.43
CA TYR A 92 -1.59 1.30 -1.15
C TYR A 92 -0.90 2.23 -2.17
N TRP A 93 -1.10 2.00 -3.47
CA TRP A 93 -0.50 2.83 -4.51
C TRP A 93 -1.08 4.24 -4.53
N ALA A 94 -2.38 4.41 -4.29
CA ALA A 94 -2.99 5.72 -4.17
C ALA A 94 -2.35 6.51 -3.02
N GLU A 95 -2.21 5.91 -1.85
CA GLU A 95 -1.53 6.53 -0.70
C GLU A 95 -0.06 6.84 -1.00
N HIS A 96 0.65 5.90 -1.65
CA HIS A 96 2.04 6.11 -2.04
C HIS A 96 2.19 7.34 -2.95
N PHE A 97 1.39 7.43 -4.01
CA PHE A 97 1.44 8.58 -4.91
C PHE A 97 1.01 9.89 -4.24
N MET A 98 0.02 9.85 -3.35
CA MET A 98 -0.36 11.02 -2.56
C MET A 98 0.79 11.54 -1.70
N ARG A 99 1.57 10.64 -1.07
CA ARG A 99 2.75 11.02 -0.28
C ARG A 99 3.83 11.76 -1.09
N LEU A 100 3.87 11.61 -2.41
CA LEU A 100 4.83 12.33 -3.24
C LEU A 100 4.51 13.81 -3.38
N GLU A 101 3.25 14.20 -3.21
CA GLU A 101 2.76 15.56 -3.43
C GLU A 101 2.25 16.25 -2.15
N GLN A 102 1.79 15.49 -1.15
CA GLN A 102 1.20 16.04 0.07
C GLN A 102 2.27 16.59 1.05
N PRO A 103 1.91 17.56 1.90
CA PRO A 103 2.77 18.02 2.99
C PRO A 103 3.18 16.89 3.92
N VAL A 104 4.44 16.90 4.37
CA VAL A 104 5.02 15.86 5.23
C VAL A 104 4.28 15.75 6.58
N GLU A 105 3.76 16.86 7.06
CA GLU A 105 2.99 16.94 8.31
C GLU A 105 1.72 16.08 8.28
N SER A 106 1.16 15.83 7.08
CA SER A 106 -0.02 14.97 6.91
C SER A 106 0.28 13.48 7.15
N TRP A 107 1.55 13.10 7.27
CA TRP A 107 1.96 11.70 7.44
C TRP A 107 2.19 11.30 8.90
N SER A 108 2.12 12.24 9.83
CA SER A 108 2.36 11.99 11.26
C SER A 108 1.46 10.90 11.85
N GLU A 109 0.29 10.69 11.26
CA GLU A 109 -0.68 9.67 11.67
C GLU A 109 -0.65 8.41 10.78
N SER A 110 0.19 8.39 9.73
CA SER A 110 0.29 7.24 8.83
C SER A 110 1.13 6.13 9.47
N GLY A 111 0.56 4.95 9.60
CA GLY A 111 1.27 3.78 10.10
C GLY A 111 2.49 3.43 9.24
N ASN A 112 3.55 2.94 9.87
CA ASN A 112 4.80 2.51 9.23
C ASN A 112 5.55 3.61 8.43
N VAL A 113 5.32 4.87 8.74
CA VAL A 113 6.09 5.99 8.19
C VAL A 113 7.02 6.52 9.26
N LEU A 114 8.32 6.62 8.94
CA LEU A 114 9.32 7.33 9.72
C LEU A 114 9.53 8.70 9.07
N LEU A 115 9.24 9.78 9.79
CA LEU A 115 9.65 11.13 9.43
C LEU A 115 11.08 11.36 9.92
N VAL A 116 11.99 11.55 8.99
CA VAL A 116 13.43 11.56 9.30
C VAL A 116 13.88 12.88 9.88
N ASP A 117 14.49 12.84 11.07
CA ASP A 117 15.30 13.93 11.58
C ASP A 117 16.72 13.80 11.02
N ARG A 118 17.03 14.68 10.07
CA ARG A 118 18.35 14.67 9.39
C ARG A 118 19.50 15.03 10.31
N ALA A 119 19.26 15.77 11.39
CA ALA A 119 20.29 16.13 12.34
C ALA A 119 20.74 14.93 13.20
N GLU A 120 19.82 13.99 13.45
CA GLU A 120 20.09 12.77 14.22
C GLU A 120 20.38 11.54 13.33
N SER A 121 20.36 11.71 12.01
CA SER A 121 20.54 10.66 11.03
C SER A 121 21.91 10.77 10.36
N ALA A 122 22.48 9.63 9.94
CA ALA A 122 23.81 9.61 9.34
C ALA A 122 23.97 8.52 8.28
N VAL A 123 24.82 8.77 7.29
CA VAL A 123 25.33 7.74 6.39
C VAL A 123 26.36 6.91 7.15
N VAL A 124 26.05 5.63 7.37
CA VAL A 124 26.93 4.69 8.08
C VAL A 124 27.99 4.12 7.14
N ARG A 125 27.58 3.81 5.91
CA ARG A 125 28.48 3.37 4.83
C ARG A 125 28.09 4.12 3.56
N PRO A 126 28.99 4.90 2.96
CA PRO A 126 28.71 5.59 1.70
C PRO A 126 28.46 4.59 0.56
N TRP A 127 28.07 5.09 -0.59
CA TRP A 127 27.78 4.27 -1.75
C TRP A 127 28.93 3.33 -2.09
N PHE A 128 28.61 2.05 -2.27
CA PHE A 128 29.53 0.99 -2.62
C PHE A 128 28.87 0.00 -3.57
N ARG A 129 29.67 -0.75 -4.29
CA ARG A 129 29.23 -1.85 -5.15
C ARG A 129 29.96 -3.13 -4.73
N GLU A 130 29.23 -4.22 -4.63
CA GLU A 130 29.78 -5.53 -4.31
C GLU A 130 29.62 -6.49 -5.50
N GLY A 131 30.74 -7.09 -5.93
CA GLY A 131 30.76 -8.10 -6.96
C GLY A 131 30.23 -7.61 -8.33
N ARG A 132 29.33 -8.39 -8.94
CA ARG A 132 28.74 -8.11 -10.27
C ARG A 132 27.40 -7.37 -10.20
N GLN A 133 27.07 -6.76 -9.07
CA GLN A 133 25.79 -6.06 -8.91
C GLN A 133 25.75 -4.81 -9.80
N GLN A 134 24.56 -4.54 -10.36
CA GLN A 134 24.35 -3.39 -11.22
C GLN A 134 24.04 -2.11 -10.45
N LYS A 135 23.38 -2.24 -9.28
CA LYS A 135 23.02 -1.12 -8.40
C LYS A 135 24.09 -0.93 -7.33
N GLU A 136 24.42 0.31 -7.04
CA GLU A 136 25.13 0.70 -5.83
C GLU A 136 24.24 0.59 -4.62
N ARG A 137 24.84 0.45 -3.44
CA ARG A 137 24.22 0.35 -2.13
C ARG A 137 24.84 1.35 -1.18
N ARG A 138 24.08 1.84 -0.23
CA ARG A 138 24.60 2.54 0.94
C ARG A 138 23.83 2.18 2.19
N HIS A 139 24.48 2.27 3.35
CA HIS A 139 23.81 2.07 4.63
C HIS A 139 23.60 3.41 5.33
N ILE A 140 22.38 3.62 5.80
CA ILE A 140 21.97 4.85 6.48
C ILE A 140 21.32 4.46 7.79
N ALA A 141 21.70 5.15 8.86
CA ALA A 141 20.99 5.12 10.14
C ALA A 141 20.07 6.34 10.19
N LEU A 142 18.79 6.10 10.21
CA LEU A 142 17.74 7.11 10.20
C LEU A 142 17.05 7.15 11.57
N ARG A 143 16.93 8.33 12.14
CA ARG A 143 16.17 8.61 13.36
C ARG A 143 15.07 9.60 13.05
N GLY A 144 14.04 9.65 13.91
CA GLY A 144 12.96 10.60 13.71
C GLY A 144 11.66 10.20 14.37
N THR A 145 10.56 10.74 13.88
CA THR A 145 9.23 10.52 14.44
C THR A 145 8.48 9.43 13.69
N MET A 146 7.88 8.51 14.42
CA MET A 146 7.04 7.43 13.90
C MET A 146 5.65 7.48 14.53
N ALA A 147 4.64 7.15 13.74
CA ALA A 147 3.29 6.98 14.27
C ALA A 147 3.19 5.75 15.18
N PRO A 148 2.28 5.75 16.17
CA PRO A 148 1.98 4.56 16.97
C PRO A 148 1.57 3.38 16.07
N GLY A 149 2.00 2.17 16.45
CA GLY A 149 1.69 0.96 15.67
C GLY A 149 2.67 0.64 14.55
N PHE A 150 3.86 1.20 14.60
CA PHE A 150 4.95 0.86 13.68
C PHE A 150 5.30 -0.64 13.75
N THR A 151 5.30 -1.33 12.61
CA THR A 151 5.47 -2.78 12.53
C THR A 151 6.60 -3.24 11.62
N LEU A 152 7.36 -2.33 11.00
CA LEU A 152 8.49 -2.69 10.14
C LEU A 152 9.56 -3.47 10.91
N ARG A 153 10.15 -4.46 10.23
CA ARG A 153 11.16 -5.37 10.75
C ARG A 153 12.36 -5.44 9.81
N ALA A 154 13.43 -6.00 10.31
CA ALA A 154 14.58 -6.31 9.47
C ALA A 154 14.16 -7.27 8.33
N GLY A 155 14.57 -6.94 7.10
CA GLY A 155 14.20 -7.61 5.88
C GLY A 155 13.00 -7.00 5.13
N ASP A 156 12.23 -6.12 5.74
CA ASP A 156 11.11 -5.47 5.05
C ASP A 156 11.62 -4.50 3.98
N GLU A 157 10.98 -4.55 2.82
CA GLU A 157 11.18 -3.59 1.74
C GLU A 157 10.49 -2.28 2.09
N VAL A 158 11.19 -1.17 1.87
CA VAL A 158 10.69 0.18 2.14
C VAL A 158 11.06 1.13 1.01
N PHE A 159 10.35 2.24 0.93
CA PHE A 159 10.69 3.36 0.08
C PHE A 159 11.30 4.49 0.91
N VAL A 160 12.38 5.08 0.42
CA VAL A 160 12.95 6.32 0.96
C VAL A 160 12.57 7.48 0.06
N LEU A 161 12.12 8.58 0.65
CA LEU A 161 11.59 9.73 -0.05
C LEU A 161 12.53 10.94 0.07
N TYR A 162 12.67 11.66 -1.05
CA TYR A 162 13.56 12.83 -1.17
C TYR A 162 12.80 14.06 -1.62
N GLU A 163 13.08 15.19 -0.98
CA GLU A 163 12.59 16.50 -1.42
C GLU A 163 13.30 16.95 -2.70
N PRO A 164 12.61 17.67 -3.59
CA PRO A 164 13.25 18.36 -4.69
C PRO A 164 14.16 19.52 -4.18
N PRO A 165 15.31 19.78 -4.84
CA PRO A 165 15.81 19.10 -6.04
C PRO A 165 16.34 17.69 -5.71
N LEU A 166 15.96 16.72 -6.54
CA LEU A 166 16.30 15.32 -6.28
C LEU A 166 17.81 15.08 -6.47
N PRO A 167 18.45 14.28 -5.59
CA PRO A 167 19.89 14.03 -5.68
C PRO A 167 20.28 13.03 -6.77
N PHE A 168 19.33 12.42 -7.46
CA PHE A 168 19.54 11.37 -8.46
C PHE A 168 18.92 11.72 -9.82
N MET A 169 19.43 11.09 -10.89
CA MET A 169 18.94 11.23 -12.26
C MET A 169 17.68 10.39 -12.50
N GLY A 170 16.87 10.74 -13.51
CA GLY A 170 15.63 10.03 -13.83
C GLY A 170 14.42 10.56 -13.07
N GLN A 171 14.42 11.81 -12.77
CA GLN A 171 13.43 12.51 -11.97
C GLN A 171 12.05 12.57 -12.63
N SER A 172 11.03 12.72 -11.79
CA SER A 172 9.69 13.06 -12.23
C SER A 172 9.72 14.31 -13.14
N PRO A 173 8.91 14.33 -14.22
CA PRO A 173 8.77 15.53 -15.04
C PRO A 173 8.15 16.71 -14.27
N ARG A 174 7.68 16.50 -13.06
CA ARG A 174 7.09 17.52 -12.19
C ARG A 174 8.10 17.96 -11.12
N PRO A 175 8.58 19.22 -11.16
CA PRO A 175 9.68 19.69 -10.31
C PRO A 175 9.38 19.75 -8.81
N HIS A 176 8.11 19.66 -8.42
CA HIS A 176 7.65 19.69 -7.04
C HIS A 176 7.31 18.30 -6.45
N VAL A 177 7.41 17.25 -7.26
CA VAL A 177 7.12 15.88 -6.82
C VAL A 177 8.36 15.25 -6.20
N ARG A 178 8.21 14.64 -5.05
CA ARG A 178 9.27 13.95 -4.34
C ARG A 178 9.79 12.75 -5.13
N GLY A 179 11.07 12.48 -4.97
CA GLY A 179 11.69 11.29 -5.52
C GLY A 179 11.65 10.13 -4.55
N VAL A 180 11.71 8.93 -5.09
CA VAL A 180 11.64 7.66 -4.35
C VAL A 180 12.80 6.77 -4.75
N GLN A 181 13.42 6.10 -3.77
CA GLN A 181 14.37 5.02 -3.97
C GLN A 181 13.99 3.79 -3.14
N ASP A 182 14.36 2.63 -3.66
CA ASP A 182 14.14 1.36 -2.96
C ASP A 182 15.16 1.21 -1.82
N ALA A 183 14.70 0.67 -0.70
CA ALA A 183 15.57 0.29 0.39
C ALA A 183 15.04 -0.94 1.13
N VAL A 184 15.90 -1.55 1.93
CA VAL A 184 15.54 -2.68 2.80
C VAL A 184 15.94 -2.32 4.23
N VAL A 185 15.09 -2.63 5.18
CA VAL A 185 15.37 -2.47 6.61
C VAL A 185 16.42 -3.50 7.03
N LEU A 186 17.58 -3.05 7.49
CA LEU A 186 18.62 -3.92 8.05
C LEU A 186 18.39 -4.16 9.53
N GLU A 187 17.96 -3.12 10.25
CA GLU A 187 17.79 -3.16 11.70
C GLU A 187 16.79 -2.09 12.14
N VAL A 188 15.98 -2.43 13.14
CA VAL A 188 15.13 -1.46 13.84
C VAL A 188 15.89 -0.97 15.07
N LEU A 189 16.06 0.35 15.18
CA LEU A 189 16.82 0.99 16.24
C LEU A 189 15.88 1.37 17.39
N GLY A 190 16.10 0.78 18.57
CA GLY A 190 15.29 1.04 19.76
C GLY A 190 15.41 -0.08 20.78
N ASP A 191 14.69 0.03 21.88
CA ASP A 191 14.70 -0.91 23.01
C ASP A 191 13.50 -1.88 23.00
N GLY A 192 12.81 -2.02 21.87
CA GLY A 192 11.65 -2.90 21.69
C GLY A 192 10.32 -2.27 22.13
N THR A 193 10.33 -1.30 23.00
CA THR A 193 9.15 -0.51 23.43
C THR A 193 9.14 0.87 22.80
N ASN A 194 10.30 1.40 22.46
CA ASN A 194 10.46 2.73 21.91
C ASN A 194 11.39 2.64 20.67
N ILE A 195 10.79 2.52 19.49
CA ILE A 195 11.53 2.49 18.23
C ILE A 195 12.01 3.91 17.95
N ALA A 196 13.34 4.10 17.93
CA ALA A 196 13.95 5.41 17.71
C ALA A 196 14.38 5.66 16.28
N GLY A 197 14.32 4.65 15.41
CA GLY A 197 14.73 4.78 14.03
C GLY A 197 14.94 3.45 13.31
N LEU A 198 15.56 3.53 12.14
CA LEU A 198 15.86 2.40 11.26
C LEU A 198 17.28 2.48 10.74
N ARG A 199 17.98 1.35 10.66
CA ARG A 199 19.11 1.20 9.75
C ARG A 199 18.62 0.56 8.46
N ILE A 200 18.91 1.17 7.34
CA ILE A 200 18.46 0.71 6.03
C ILE A 200 19.62 0.54 5.07
N GLU A 201 19.44 -0.35 4.09
CA GLU A 201 20.25 -0.43 2.88
C GLU A 201 19.45 0.18 1.74
N GLU A 202 19.88 1.32 1.25
CA GLU A 202 19.31 1.95 0.06
C GLU A 202 20.05 1.48 -1.18
N THR A 203 19.32 1.30 -2.29
CA THR A 203 19.89 0.85 -3.57
C THR A 203 19.53 1.82 -4.68
N ALA A 204 20.51 2.14 -5.54
CA ALA A 204 20.29 3.00 -6.70
C ALA A 204 21.22 2.65 -7.86
N PHE A 205 20.84 3.07 -9.06
CA PHE A 205 21.76 3.12 -10.21
C PHE A 205 22.51 4.44 -10.18
N GLY A 206 23.87 4.38 -10.20
CA GLY A 206 24.71 5.57 -10.18
C GLY A 206 24.61 6.37 -8.88
N GLY A 207 24.45 5.67 -7.74
CA GLY A 207 24.38 6.30 -6.43
C GLY A 207 25.71 6.98 -6.06
N ASP A 208 25.68 8.32 -5.90
CA ASP A 208 26.85 9.15 -5.57
C ASP A 208 26.53 10.28 -4.58
N TRP A 209 25.25 10.42 -4.16
CA TRP A 209 24.81 11.52 -3.29
C TRP A 209 24.96 11.21 -1.81
N SER A 210 25.17 12.27 -1.01
CA SER A 210 25.25 12.22 0.45
C SER A 210 23.97 12.67 1.16
N VAL A 211 23.03 13.27 0.41
CA VAL A 211 21.78 13.78 0.95
C VAL A 211 20.99 12.66 1.60
N LEU A 212 20.43 12.92 2.80
CA LEU A 212 19.57 12.02 3.52
C LEU A 212 18.11 12.18 3.08
N PRO A 213 17.31 11.09 3.08
CA PRO A 213 15.87 11.17 2.81
C PRO A 213 15.14 11.99 3.86
N ILE A 214 13.90 12.39 3.55
CA ILE A 214 13.00 13.06 4.51
C ILE A 214 12.10 12.09 5.24
N ALA A 215 11.83 10.94 4.63
CA ALA A 215 10.95 9.94 5.21
C ALA A 215 11.27 8.54 4.68
N VAL A 216 10.83 7.56 5.46
CA VAL A 216 10.73 6.15 5.04
C VAL A 216 9.25 5.76 5.08
N ALA A 217 8.78 5.11 4.03
CA ALA A 217 7.43 4.59 3.92
C ALA A 217 7.44 3.09 3.60
N PRO A 218 6.37 2.34 3.90
CA PRO A 218 6.29 0.92 3.57
C PRO A 218 6.57 0.68 2.09
N GLY A 219 7.36 -0.36 1.79
CA GLY A 219 7.56 -0.91 0.46
C GLY A 219 6.37 -1.78 0.01
N ARG A 220 6.62 -2.65 -0.92
CA ARG A 220 5.59 -3.56 -1.46
C ARG A 220 5.32 -4.74 -0.55
#